data_b4c55fff9b4c25d446d2d9ddc176bb20
#
_entry.id   b4c55fff9b4c25d446d2d9ddc176bb20
#
_cell.length_a   1.000
_cell.length_b   1.000
_cell.length_c   1.000
_cell.angle_alpha   90.00
_cell.angle_beta   90.00
_cell.angle_gamma   90.00
#
_symmetry.space_group_name_H-M   'P 1'
#
loop_
_entity.id
_entity.type
_entity.pdbx_description
1 polymer ?
#
loop_
_entity_poly.entity_id
_entity_poly.type
_entity_poly.pdbx_seq_one_letter_code
_entity_poly.pdbx_strand_id
1 'polypeptide(L)'
;MSKKTIFIVLGIIVAVVAGIMIFGKGGNDDTKIVEVAKANKMTIVETVSATGKIQPEVEVKISSEVSGEVIALPIKEGQQVKKGDLLVKINPDIYVSGVNRTAASVSNTRAGLTQAEAQVKEAKANYDRNKTLFDKGVISKSEWDRIVSAYEVAVAGKQSAYYNVQSASATLTEARDNLGRTTIYAPADGTVSLLSIELGERVLGTQQMAGTEILRIANLNNMEVEVDVNENDIVKVSIGDEADIEVDAYLKRKFKGTVTSISNSASTAL
;
A
#
# COMPACT_ATOMS: atom_id res chain seq x y z
N MET A 1 -46.02 -18.84 -113.92
CA MET A 1 -45.18 -19.61 -112.95
C MET A 1 -45.87 -20.97 -112.73
N SER A 2 -45.11 -22.02 -113.05
CA SER A 2 -45.64 -23.43 -112.97
C SER A 2 -45.90 -23.80 -111.50
N LYS A 3 -47.06 -24.53 -111.25
CA LYS A 3 -47.42 -24.97 -109.88
C LYS A 3 -46.31 -25.75 -109.14
N LYS A 4 -45.32 -26.29 -109.93
CA LYS A 4 -44.14 -27.01 -109.36
C LYS A 4 -43.11 -26.07 -108.74
N THR A 5 -42.97 -24.83 -109.29
CA THR A 5 -42.04 -23.85 -108.72
C THR A 5 -42.51 -23.25 -107.39
N ILE A 6 -43.85 -23.16 -107.17
CA ILE A 6 -44.43 -22.69 -105.89
C ILE A 6 -44.21 -23.69 -104.80
N PHE A 7 -44.31 -25.04 -105.10
CA PHE A 7 -44.04 -26.06 -104.06
C PHE A 7 -42.55 -26.15 -103.68
N ILE A 8 -41.63 -25.87 -104.61
CA ILE A 8 -40.19 -25.88 -104.30
C ILE A 8 -39.84 -24.68 -103.36
N VAL A 9 -40.38 -23.51 -103.72
CA VAL A 9 -40.18 -22.30 -102.89
C VAL A 9 -40.77 -22.46 -101.50
N LEU A 10 -41.98 -23.08 -101.40
CA LEU A 10 -42.62 -23.35 -100.10
C LEU A 10 -41.78 -24.34 -99.30
N GLY A 11 -41.23 -25.35 -99.90
CA GLY A 11 -40.38 -26.37 -99.31
C GLY A 11 -39.08 -25.74 -98.70
N ILE A 12 -38.47 -24.85 -99.52
CA ILE A 12 -37.23 -24.10 -99.02
C ILE A 12 -37.56 -23.19 -97.85
N ILE A 13 -38.69 -22.47 -97.87
CA ILE A 13 -39.10 -21.64 -96.79
C ILE A 13 -39.36 -22.43 -95.51
N VAL A 14 -40.01 -23.60 -95.63
CA VAL A 14 -40.24 -24.50 -94.46
C VAL A 14 -38.93 -25.06 -93.91
N ALA A 15 -37.96 -25.41 -94.85
CA ALA A 15 -36.64 -25.91 -94.44
C ALA A 15 -35.81 -24.80 -93.71
N VAL A 16 -35.91 -23.52 -94.15
CA VAL A 16 -35.21 -22.39 -93.55
C VAL A 16 -35.86 -22.08 -92.20
N VAL A 17 -37.15 -22.10 -92.11
CA VAL A 17 -37.87 -21.89 -90.79
C VAL A 17 -37.56 -23.04 -89.80
N ALA A 18 -37.53 -24.27 -90.25
CA ALA A 18 -37.10 -25.41 -89.41
C ALA A 18 -35.64 -25.30 -88.98
N GLY A 19 -34.75 -24.85 -89.85
CA GLY A 19 -33.34 -24.59 -89.52
C GLY A 19 -33.19 -23.51 -88.45
N ILE A 20 -33.94 -22.42 -88.60
CA ILE A 20 -33.91 -21.33 -87.58
C ILE A 20 -34.47 -21.81 -86.23
N MET A 21 -35.51 -22.67 -86.26
CA MET A 21 -36.07 -23.23 -84.96
C MET A 21 -35.10 -24.22 -84.32
N ILE A 22 -34.29 -24.95 -85.11
CA ILE A 22 -33.36 -25.94 -84.55
C ILE A 22 -32.06 -25.27 -84.07
N PHE A 23 -31.57 -24.26 -84.81
CA PHE A 23 -30.34 -23.55 -84.51
C PHE A 23 -30.56 -22.31 -83.59
N GLY A 24 -31.83 -21.81 -83.51
CA GLY A 24 -32.16 -20.66 -82.70
C GLY A 24 -32.41 -21.00 -81.23
N LYS A 25 -32.31 -22.27 -80.82
CA LYS A 25 -32.32 -22.66 -79.42
C LYS A 25 -30.90 -22.61 -78.87
N GLY A 26 -30.30 -21.39 -78.94
CA GLY A 26 -29.10 -21.07 -78.17
C GLY A 26 -29.42 -21.13 -76.73
N GLY A 27 -28.72 -22.01 -76.03
CA GLY A 27 -28.91 -22.22 -74.61
C GLY A 27 -28.78 -20.90 -73.83
N ASN A 28 -29.76 -20.62 -73.02
CA ASN A 28 -29.57 -19.70 -71.92
C ASN A 28 -28.48 -20.33 -71.02
N ASP A 29 -27.21 -19.98 -71.25
CA ASP A 29 -26.20 -20.12 -70.24
C ASP A 29 -26.58 -19.13 -69.13
N ASP A 30 -27.31 -19.63 -68.11
CA ASP A 30 -27.47 -18.96 -66.84
C ASP A 30 -26.07 -18.88 -66.16
N THR A 31 -25.14 -18.18 -66.77
CA THR A 31 -23.89 -17.81 -66.14
C THR A 31 -24.20 -16.80 -65.04
N LYS A 32 -24.35 -17.31 -63.82
CA LYS A 32 -24.38 -16.45 -62.65
C LYS A 32 -23.01 -15.80 -62.54
N ILE A 33 -22.97 -14.49 -62.74
CA ILE A 33 -21.79 -13.69 -62.46
C ILE A 33 -21.61 -13.71 -60.95
N VAL A 34 -20.64 -14.45 -60.46
CA VAL A 34 -20.26 -14.46 -59.03
C VAL A 34 -19.00 -13.60 -58.88
N GLU A 35 -19.10 -12.67 -57.96
CA GLU A 35 -17.95 -11.83 -57.56
C GLU A 35 -17.11 -12.66 -56.58
N VAL A 36 -15.91 -12.99 -56.93
CA VAL A 36 -15.01 -13.77 -56.09
C VAL A 36 -14.02 -12.81 -55.43
N ALA A 37 -14.17 -12.63 -54.12
CA ALA A 37 -13.19 -11.93 -53.30
C ALA A 37 -12.22 -12.95 -52.66
N LYS A 38 -10.93 -12.65 -52.67
CA LYS A 38 -9.94 -13.43 -51.94
C LYS A 38 -10.15 -13.21 -50.45
N ALA A 39 -10.39 -14.26 -49.68
CA ALA A 39 -10.38 -14.23 -48.24
C ALA A 39 -8.96 -13.96 -47.73
N ASN A 40 -8.74 -12.80 -47.17
CA ASN A 40 -7.49 -12.46 -46.50
C ASN A 40 -7.66 -12.77 -45.00
N LYS A 41 -6.66 -13.41 -44.40
CA LYS A 41 -6.60 -13.54 -42.93
C LYS A 41 -6.28 -12.16 -42.35
N MET A 42 -7.20 -11.59 -41.59
CA MET A 42 -7.00 -10.40 -40.77
C MET A 42 -6.90 -10.81 -39.30
N THR A 43 -5.91 -10.25 -38.64
CA THR A 43 -5.87 -10.35 -37.18
C THR A 43 -6.83 -9.30 -36.61
N ILE A 44 -7.83 -9.75 -35.87
CA ILE A 44 -8.76 -8.88 -35.17
C ILE A 44 -8.22 -8.78 -33.74
N VAL A 45 -7.95 -7.56 -33.29
CA VAL A 45 -7.59 -7.28 -31.91
C VAL A 45 -8.86 -6.83 -31.21
N GLU A 46 -9.26 -7.57 -30.18
CA GLU A 46 -10.35 -7.15 -29.30
C GLU A 46 -9.82 -6.11 -28.32
N THR A 47 -10.48 -4.96 -28.23
CA THR A 47 -10.08 -3.87 -27.35
C THR A 47 -11.15 -3.61 -26.31
N VAL A 48 -10.74 -3.42 -25.06
CA VAL A 48 -11.60 -3.02 -23.94
C VAL A 48 -11.31 -1.55 -23.66
N SER A 49 -12.36 -0.73 -23.61
CA SER A 49 -12.25 0.69 -23.26
C SER A 49 -12.65 0.88 -21.81
N ALA A 50 -11.82 1.57 -21.04
CA ALA A 50 -12.09 1.90 -19.66
C ALA A 50 -11.64 3.34 -19.38
N THR A 51 -12.22 3.96 -18.37
CA THR A 51 -11.83 5.29 -17.88
C THR A 51 -11.22 5.15 -16.50
N GLY A 52 -10.27 5.99 -16.16
CA GLY A 52 -9.59 5.89 -14.88
C GLY A 52 -8.86 7.16 -14.48
N LYS A 53 -8.10 7.04 -13.40
CA LYS A 53 -7.30 8.14 -12.84
C LYS A 53 -5.82 7.78 -12.90
N ILE A 54 -5.00 8.76 -13.26
CA ILE A 54 -3.56 8.65 -13.18
C ILE A 54 -3.14 9.01 -11.76
N GLN A 55 -2.38 8.13 -11.13
CA GLN A 55 -1.86 8.31 -9.79
C GLN A 55 -0.42 7.81 -9.70
N PRO A 56 0.36 8.24 -8.71
CA PRO A 56 1.67 7.66 -8.44
C PRO A 56 1.53 6.20 -8.00
N GLU A 57 2.39 5.31 -8.51
CA GLU A 57 2.46 3.90 -8.07
C GLU A 57 2.69 3.77 -6.56
N VAL A 58 3.49 4.67 -5.99
CA VAL A 58 3.77 4.71 -4.55
C VAL A 58 3.46 6.08 -4.00
N GLU A 59 2.45 6.15 -3.13
CA GLU A 59 2.11 7.33 -2.34
C GLU A 59 2.10 6.98 -0.85
N VAL A 60 2.87 7.73 -0.07
CA VAL A 60 2.94 7.58 1.39
C VAL A 60 2.21 8.74 2.06
N LYS A 61 1.11 8.42 2.74
CA LYS A 61 0.38 9.39 3.57
C LYS A 61 1.07 9.52 4.92
N ILE A 62 1.40 10.73 5.30
CA ILE A 62 2.03 11.05 6.59
C ILE A 62 1.02 11.78 7.45
N SER A 63 0.71 11.17 8.60
CA SER A 63 -0.22 11.71 9.59
C SER A 63 0.51 11.94 10.91
N SER A 64 -0.03 12.85 11.72
CA SER A 64 0.51 13.10 13.06
C SER A 64 0.17 11.95 14.00
N GLU A 65 1.19 11.45 14.72
CA GLU A 65 1.02 10.47 15.80
C GLU A 65 0.86 11.14 17.17
N VAL A 66 1.13 12.44 17.25
CA VAL A 66 1.07 13.24 18.50
C VAL A 66 0.32 14.54 18.26
N SER A 67 -0.30 15.06 19.32
CA SER A 67 -1.07 16.31 19.22
C SER A 67 -0.22 17.51 19.60
N GLY A 68 -0.35 18.61 18.86
CA GLY A 68 0.37 19.85 19.16
C GLY A 68 0.28 20.88 18.05
N GLU A 69 0.89 22.02 18.25
CA GLU A 69 1.01 23.10 17.28
C GLU A 69 2.23 22.88 16.37
N VAL A 70 2.09 23.12 15.09
CA VAL A 70 3.18 23.04 14.11
C VAL A 70 4.06 24.28 14.24
N ILE A 71 5.28 24.12 14.75
CA ILE A 71 6.24 25.21 14.96
C ILE A 71 7.28 25.37 13.84
N ALA A 72 7.44 24.34 12.99
CA ALA A 72 8.29 24.45 11.81
C ALA A 72 7.74 23.55 10.69
N LEU A 73 7.73 24.13 9.48
CA LEU A 73 7.28 23.51 8.24
C LEU A 73 8.22 23.96 7.11
N PRO A 74 9.42 23.37 7.00
CA PRO A 74 10.45 23.83 6.07
C PRO A 74 10.20 23.41 4.62
N ILE A 75 9.14 22.69 4.33
CA ILE A 75 8.79 22.12 3.04
C ILE A 75 7.62 22.85 2.39
N LYS A 76 7.51 22.71 1.06
CA LYS A 76 6.41 23.23 0.25
C LYS A 76 5.83 22.12 -0.63
N GLU A 77 4.57 22.28 -1.01
CA GLU A 77 3.95 21.43 -2.02
C GLU A 77 4.74 21.48 -3.33
N GLY A 78 4.90 20.31 -3.99
CA GLY A 78 5.73 20.16 -5.18
C GLY A 78 7.24 20.05 -4.93
N GLN A 79 7.70 20.17 -3.69
CA GLN A 79 9.14 20.08 -3.36
C GLN A 79 9.60 18.61 -3.34
N GLN A 80 10.78 18.34 -3.91
CA GLN A 80 11.45 17.06 -3.76
C GLN A 80 12.09 16.95 -2.38
N VAL A 81 11.90 15.81 -1.74
CA VAL A 81 12.45 15.46 -0.42
C VAL A 81 13.17 14.12 -0.50
N LYS A 82 14.21 13.98 0.33
CA LYS A 82 14.97 12.73 0.49
C LYS A 82 14.61 12.08 1.81
N LYS A 83 14.77 10.77 1.89
CA LYS A 83 14.62 10.02 3.12
C LYS A 83 15.47 10.61 4.24
N GLY A 84 14.84 10.97 5.36
CA GLY A 84 15.47 11.58 6.50
C GLY A 84 15.42 13.11 6.52
N ASP A 85 14.89 13.77 5.49
CA ASP A 85 14.68 15.23 5.52
C ASP A 85 13.59 15.58 6.54
N LEU A 86 13.78 16.71 7.22
CA LEU A 86 12.81 17.23 8.17
C LEU A 86 11.59 17.76 7.42
N LEU A 87 10.43 17.20 7.71
CA LEU A 87 9.16 17.61 7.11
C LEU A 87 8.41 18.59 8.00
N VAL A 88 8.16 18.17 9.25
CA VAL A 88 7.35 18.95 10.20
C VAL A 88 7.91 18.81 11.58
N LYS A 89 7.84 19.91 12.35
CA LYS A 89 8.15 19.90 13.77
C LYS A 89 6.96 20.43 14.56
N ILE A 90 6.47 19.60 15.46
CA ILE A 90 5.37 19.90 16.39
C ILE A 90 6.01 20.43 17.69
N ASN A 91 5.31 21.31 18.42
CA ASN A 91 5.79 21.87 19.68
C ASN A 91 6.09 20.76 20.70
N PRO A 92 7.36 20.59 21.12
CA PRO A 92 7.77 19.48 21.99
C PRO A 92 7.61 19.77 23.50
N ASP A 93 7.23 20.97 23.93
CA ASP A 93 7.35 21.42 25.31
C ASP A 93 6.65 20.51 26.33
N ILE A 94 5.44 20.06 26.00
CA ILE A 94 4.66 19.14 26.84
C ILE A 94 5.38 17.78 26.93
N TYR A 95 5.92 17.30 25.82
CA TYR A 95 6.63 16.01 25.75
C TYR A 95 7.96 16.05 26.46
N VAL A 96 8.72 17.15 26.33
CA VAL A 96 9.97 17.40 27.11
C VAL A 96 9.68 17.38 28.61
N SER A 97 8.61 18.07 29.04
CA SER A 97 8.18 18.07 30.43
C SER A 97 7.79 16.68 30.92
N GLY A 98 7.13 15.88 30.05
CA GLY A 98 6.79 14.49 30.30
C GLY A 98 8.04 13.61 30.51
N VAL A 99 9.03 13.74 29.63
CA VAL A 99 10.33 13.03 29.74
C VAL A 99 11.04 13.40 31.04
N ASN A 100 11.12 14.67 31.39
CA ASN A 100 11.76 15.12 32.63
C ASN A 100 11.07 14.52 33.88
N ARG A 101 9.74 14.51 33.91
CA ARG A 101 8.96 13.93 35.01
C ARG A 101 9.19 12.42 35.15
N THR A 102 9.17 11.68 34.03
CA THR A 102 9.40 10.22 34.05
C THR A 102 10.85 9.89 34.36
N ALA A 103 11.82 10.71 33.94
CA ALA A 103 13.23 10.56 34.30
C ALA A 103 13.46 10.74 35.81
N ALA A 104 12.79 11.71 36.43
CA ALA A 104 12.81 11.87 37.89
C ALA A 104 12.21 10.65 38.60
N SER A 105 11.14 10.07 38.08
CA SER A 105 10.54 8.83 38.62
C SER A 105 11.51 7.64 38.56
N VAL A 106 12.25 7.47 37.45
CA VAL A 106 13.31 6.46 37.34
C VAL A 106 14.41 6.68 38.39
N SER A 107 14.80 7.94 38.61
CA SER A 107 15.82 8.26 39.61
C SER A 107 15.35 7.89 41.03
N ASN A 108 14.09 8.15 41.36
CA ASN A 108 13.49 7.77 42.63
C ASN A 108 13.43 6.23 42.83
N THR A 109 12.98 5.51 41.82
CA THR A 109 12.95 4.03 41.89
C THR A 109 14.34 3.41 41.97
N ARG A 110 15.36 4.01 41.32
CA ARG A 110 16.75 3.59 41.46
C ARG A 110 17.28 3.79 42.89
N ALA A 111 16.93 4.88 43.53
CA ALA A 111 17.28 5.09 44.94
C ALA A 111 16.66 4.00 45.84
N GLY A 112 15.40 3.62 45.57
CA GLY A 112 14.76 2.48 46.22
C GLY A 112 15.47 1.14 46.01
N LEU A 113 15.96 0.90 44.80
CA LEU A 113 16.77 -0.30 44.51
C LEU A 113 18.09 -0.29 45.30
N THR A 114 18.79 0.86 45.34
CA THR A 114 20.04 1.01 46.13
C THR A 114 19.81 0.74 47.59
N GLN A 115 18.66 1.20 48.16
CA GLN A 115 18.28 0.90 49.54
C GLN A 115 18.04 -0.61 49.74
N ALA A 116 17.31 -1.26 48.84
CA ALA A 116 17.06 -2.71 48.91
C ALA A 116 18.37 -3.51 48.76
N GLU A 117 19.32 -3.06 47.93
CA GLU A 117 20.67 -3.65 47.82
C GLU A 117 21.46 -3.56 49.13
N ALA A 118 21.38 -2.42 49.81
CA ALA A 118 21.99 -2.25 51.15
C ALA A 118 21.38 -3.22 52.17
N GLN A 119 20.06 -3.39 52.17
CA GLN A 119 19.37 -4.36 53.03
C GLN A 119 19.79 -5.80 52.74
N VAL A 120 19.92 -6.18 51.47
CA VAL A 120 20.45 -7.53 51.12
C VAL A 120 21.88 -7.71 51.62
N LYS A 121 22.74 -6.68 51.46
CA LYS A 121 24.12 -6.72 51.94
C LYS A 121 24.19 -6.92 53.45
N GLU A 122 23.36 -6.24 54.23
CA GLU A 122 23.25 -6.39 55.68
C GLU A 122 22.76 -7.79 56.07
N ALA A 123 21.61 -8.24 55.48
CA ALA A 123 21.03 -9.55 55.73
C ALA A 123 22.01 -10.69 55.37
N LYS A 124 22.72 -10.52 54.22
CA LYS A 124 23.77 -11.50 53.82
C LYS A 124 24.91 -11.56 54.81
N ALA A 125 25.43 -10.45 55.28
CA ALA A 125 26.51 -10.43 56.29
C ALA A 125 26.08 -11.10 57.60
N ASN A 126 24.81 -10.93 57.99
CA ASN A 126 24.23 -11.60 59.15
C ASN A 126 24.09 -13.11 58.91
N TYR A 127 23.58 -13.51 57.74
CA TYR A 127 23.48 -14.91 57.30
C TYR A 127 24.85 -15.61 57.34
N ASP A 128 25.89 -15.02 56.71
CA ASP A 128 27.21 -15.59 56.59
C ASP A 128 27.85 -15.78 57.99
N ARG A 129 27.70 -14.81 58.92
CA ARG A 129 28.19 -14.94 60.29
C ARG A 129 27.50 -16.07 61.07
N ASN A 130 26.16 -16.12 60.98
CA ASN A 130 25.39 -17.11 61.74
C ASN A 130 25.47 -18.52 61.14
N LYS A 131 25.73 -18.65 59.84
CA LYS A 131 25.99 -19.93 59.21
C LYS A 131 27.16 -20.61 59.88
N THR A 132 28.27 -19.90 60.14
CA THR A 132 29.44 -20.40 60.83
C THR A 132 29.16 -20.84 62.29
N LEU A 133 28.25 -20.14 62.97
CA LEU A 133 27.82 -20.47 64.33
C LEU A 133 26.88 -21.68 64.34
N PHE A 134 26.01 -21.83 63.36
CA PHE A 134 25.12 -22.97 63.22
C PHE A 134 25.89 -24.22 62.88
N ASP A 135 26.86 -24.14 61.98
CA ASP A 135 27.76 -25.26 61.59
C ASP A 135 28.60 -25.76 62.79
N LYS A 136 28.86 -24.86 63.78
CA LYS A 136 29.53 -25.21 65.05
C LYS A 136 28.60 -25.64 66.15
N GLY A 137 27.26 -25.70 65.90
CA GLY A 137 26.27 -26.10 66.87
C GLY A 137 26.00 -25.07 67.99
N VAL A 138 26.38 -23.80 67.80
CA VAL A 138 26.26 -22.73 68.80
C VAL A 138 24.86 -22.14 68.85
N ILE A 139 24.11 -22.09 67.71
CA ILE A 139 22.75 -21.58 67.62
C ILE A 139 21.76 -22.68 67.30
N SER A 140 20.48 -22.47 67.72
CA SER A 140 19.40 -23.44 67.46
C SER A 140 18.96 -23.42 66.00
N LYS A 141 18.35 -24.52 65.56
CA LYS A 141 17.76 -24.60 64.22
C LYS A 141 16.68 -23.51 63.97
N SER A 142 15.85 -23.26 64.98
CA SER A 142 14.80 -22.21 64.87
C SER A 142 15.37 -20.81 64.65
N GLU A 143 16.48 -20.48 65.34
CA GLU A 143 17.17 -19.20 65.12
C GLU A 143 17.82 -19.15 63.76
N TRP A 144 18.44 -20.26 63.30
CA TRP A 144 18.98 -20.34 61.93
C TRP A 144 17.91 -20.15 60.90
N ASP A 145 16.79 -20.88 60.97
CA ASP A 145 15.66 -20.76 60.02
C ASP A 145 15.12 -19.32 59.96
N ARG A 146 15.08 -18.58 61.04
CA ARG A 146 14.69 -17.18 61.11
C ARG A 146 15.68 -16.27 60.33
N ILE A 147 16.96 -16.54 60.42
CA ILE A 147 18.00 -15.77 59.74
C ILE A 147 17.98 -16.07 58.24
N VAL A 148 17.77 -17.30 57.83
CA VAL A 148 17.61 -17.69 56.44
C VAL A 148 16.42 -16.97 55.83
N SER A 149 15.27 -17.03 56.49
CA SER A 149 14.04 -16.37 56.00
C SER A 149 14.23 -14.86 55.89
N ALA A 150 14.93 -14.21 56.84
CA ALA A 150 15.22 -12.78 56.76
C ALA A 150 16.10 -12.41 55.55
N TYR A 151 17.10 -13.24 55.24
CA TYR A 151 17.90 -13.07 54.03
C TYR A 151 17.09 -13.26 52.75
N GLU A 152 16.29 -14.30 52.66
CA GLU A 152 15.41 -14.57 51.53
C GLU A 152 14.41 -13.43 51.27
N VAL A 153 13.80 -12.88 52.35
CA VAL A 153 12.92 -11.72 52.23
C VAL A 153 13.66 -10.48 51.71
N ALA A 154 14.89 -10.24 52.15
CA ALA A 154 15.68 -9.14 51.66
C ALA A 154 16.03 -9.32 50.15
N VAL A 155 16.38 -10.53 49.73
CA VAL A 155 16.63 -10.85 48.29
C VAL A 155 15.37 -10.64 47.45
N ALA A 156 14.22 -11.11 47.93
CA ALA A 156 12.94 -10.91 47.26
C ALA A 156 12.58 -9.40 47.16
N GLY A 157 12.85 -8.63 48.23
CA GLY A 157 12.69 -7.17 48.26
C GLY A 157 13.55 -6.47 47.21
N LYS A 158 14.85 -6.85 47.06
CA LYS A 158 15.72 -6.36 46.00
C LYS A 158 15.16 -6.67 44.62
N GLN A 159 14.69 -7.89 44.40
CA GLN A 159 14.14 -8.31 43.14
C GLN A 159 12.91 -7.49 42.74
N SER A 160 12.03 -7.23 43.73
CA SER A 160 10.87 -6.36 43.53
C SER A 160 11.29 -4.93 43.17
N ALA A 161 12.26 -4.37 43.89
CA ALA A 161 12.79 -3.01 43.58
C ALA A 161 13.43 -2.95 42.21
N TYR A 162 14.11 -4.01 41.77
CA TYR A 162 14.68 -4.11 40.41
C TYR A 162 13.59 -4.04 39.33
N TYR A 163 12.50 -4.80 39.50
CA TYR A 163 11.39 -4.76 38.54
C TYR A 163 10.67 -3.41 38.53
N ASN A 164 10.61 -2.72 39.68
CA ASN A 164 10.07 -1.35 39.73
C ASN A 164 10.92 -0.38 38.93
N VAL A 165 12.25 -0.50 38.95
CA VAL A 165 13.15 0.30 38.10
C VAL A 165 12.92 -0.03 36.62
N GLN A 166 12.76 -1.31 36.29
CA GLN A 166 12.48 -1.75 34.92
C GLN A 166 11.18 -1.17 34.38
N SER A 167 10.11 -1.23 35.18
CA SER A 167 8.81 -0.63 34.84
C SER A 167 8.91 0.88 34.63
N ALA A 168 9.54 1.60 35.56
CA ALA A 168 9.73 3.05 35.42
C ALA A 168 10.59 3.42 34.21
N SER A 169 11.60 2.59 33.88
CA SER A 169 12.43 2.77 32.68
C SER A 169 11.64 2.57 31.39
N ALA A 170 10.71 1.62 31.35
CA ALA A 170 9.82 1.42 30.21
C ALA A 170 8.93 2.65 29.97
N THR A 171 8.35 3.20 31.02
CA THR A 171 7.55 4.43 30.94
C THR A 171 8.40 5.65 30.48
N LEU A 172 9.67 5.71 30.88
CA LEU A 172 10.58 6.76 30.38
C LEU A 172 10.86 6.58 28.89
N THR A 173 11.03 5.35 28.42
CA THR A 173 11.24 5.06 26.99
C THR A 173 10.02 5.51 26.19
N GLU A 174 8.80 5.15 26.64
CA GLU A 174 7.56 5.60 26.00
C GLU A 174 7.45 7.13 25.90
N ALA A 175 7.82 7.84 26.99
CA ALA A 175 7.82 9.30 26.99
C ALA A 175 8.84 9.87 25.98
N ARG A 176 10.00 9.24 25.81
CA ARG A 176 11.03 9.63 24.81
C ARG A 176 10.57 9.34 23.38
N ASP A 177 9.91 8.22 23.16
CA ASP A 177 9.37 7.87 21.85
C ASP A 177 8.31 8.89 21.42
N ASN A 178 7.42 9.27 22.34
CA ASN A 178 6.43 10.31 22.09
C ASN A 178 7.08 11.68 21.82
N LEU A 179 8.17 12.01 22.47
CA LEU A 179 8.97 13.20 22.15
C LEU A 179 9.60 13.08 20.76
N GLY A 180 10.14 11.92 20.40
CA GLY A 180 10.69 11.67 19.06
C GLY A 180 9.68 11.90 17.94
N ARG A 181 8.43 11.48 18.18
CA ARG A 181 7.31 11.64 17.24
C ARG A 181 6.87 13.09 17.01
N THR A 182 7.34 14.05 17.81
CA THR A 182 7.10 15.47 17.55
C THR A 182 7.89 16.02 16.38
N THR A 183 8.89 15.28 15.88
CA THR A 183 9.69 15.65 14.73
C THR A 183 9.50 14.59 13.65
N ILE A 184 8.89 14.98 12.56
CA ILE A 184 8.49 14.08 11.48
C ILE A 184 9.49 14.22 10.33
N TYR A 185 10.05 13.08 9.92
CA TYR A 185 11.01 12.97 8.82
C TYR A 185 10.43 12.20 7.65
N ALA A 186 10.97 12.44 6.45
CA ALA A 186 10.58 11.71 5.25
C ALA A 186 10.98 10.22 5.36
N PRO A 187 10.04 9.27 5.18
CA PRO A 187 10.33 7.84 5.24
C PRO A 187 10.99 7.32 3.96
N ALA A 188 10.79 8.02 2.83
CA ALA A 188 11.30 7.65 1.51
C ALA A 188 11.60 8.90 0.69
N ASP A 189 12.36 8.72 -0.40
CA ASP A 189 12.58 9.76 -1.40
C ASP A 189 11.30 9.97 -2.23
N GLY A 190 11.00 11.22 -2.58
CA GLY A 190 9.82 11.54 -3.38
C GLY A 190 9.55 13.03 -3.51
N THR A 191 8.38 13.36 -3.99
CA THR A 191 7.89 14.73 -4.10
C THR A 191 6.66 14.90 -3.20
N VAL A 192 6.55 16.00 -2.50
CA VAL A 192 5.36 16.34 -1.72
C VAL A 192 4.19 16.59 -2.68
N SER A 193 3.25 15.63 -2.76
CA SER A 193 2.10 15.70 -3.67
C SER A 193 0.96 16.51 -3.10
N LEU A 194 0.83 16.54 -1.77
CA LEU A 194 -0.19 17.28 -1.05
C LEU A 194 0.38 17.75 0.28
N LEU A 195 0.09 19.00 0.66
CA LEU A 195 0.38 19.56 1.97
C LEU A 195 -0.93 20.04 2.59
N SER A 196 -1.41 19.34 3.63
CA SER A 196 -2.75 19.56 4.21
C SER A 196 -2.74 20.47 5.43
N ILE A 197 -1.57 20.94 5.89
CA ILE A 197 -1.44 21.74 7.10
C ILE A 197 -0.64 23.02 6.86
N GLU A 198 -0.83 23.99 7.74
CA GLU A 198 -0.11 25.27 7.74
C GLU A 198 0.74 25.46 9.03
N LEU A 199 1.72 26.36 8.94
CA LEU A 199 2.52 26.75 10.09
C LEU A 199 1.65 27.44 11.15
N GLY A 200 1.74 27.00 12.42
CA GLY A 200 0.90 27.49 13.52
C GLY A 200 -0.41 26.72 13.69
N GLU A 201 -0.74 25.83 12.77
CA GLU A 201 -1.94 25.00 12.87
C GLU A 201 -1.78 23.92 13.97
N ARG A 202 -2.90 23.53 14.58
CA ARG A 202 -2.91 22.49 15.60
C ARG A 202 -3.33 21.15 15.00
N VAL A 203 -2.39 20.21 15.01
CA VAL A 203 -2.65 18.82 14.60
C VAL A 203 -3.05 17.95 15.78
N LEU A 204 -3.86 16.95 15.49
CA LEU A 204 -4.29 15.94 16.45
C LEU A 204 -3.71 14.58 16.05
N GLY A 205 -3.19 13.86 17.03
CA GLY A 205 -2.70 12.51 16.85
C GLY A 205 -2.88 11.71 18.12
N THR A 206 -3.42 10.50 18.00
CA THR A 206 -3.54 9.55 19.10
C THR A 206 -3.17 8.16 18.60
N GLN A 207 -2.73 7.29 19.50
CA GLN A 207 -2.41 5.91 19.15
C GLN A 207 -3.65 5.06 18.76
N GLN A 208 -4.86 5.55 19.07
CA GLN A 208 -6.11 4.82 18.85
C GLN A 208 -6.91 5.30 17.64
N MET A 209 -6.62 6.47 17.10
CA MET A 209 -7.33 7.05 15.96
C MET A 209 -6.34 7.54 14.91
N ALA A 210 -6.74 7.46 13.63
CA ALA A 210 -5.98 8.07 12.55
C ALA A 210 -5.78 9.57 12.87
N GLY A 211 -4.52 9.99 12.94
CA GLY A 211 -4.16 11.38 13.20
C GLY A 211 -4.49 12.29 12.01
N THR A 212 -4.40 13.60 12.23
CA THR A 212 -4.53 14.60 11.17
C THR A 212 -3.53 14.29 10.06
N GLU A 213 -4.00 14.16 8.82
CA GLU A 213 -3.15 14.03 7.64
C GLU A 213 -2.35 15.32 7.46
N ILE A 214 -1.03 15.20 7.43
CA ILE A 214 -0.10 16.31 7.34
C ILE A 214 0.26 16.58 5.89
N LEU A 215 0.74 15.55 5.19
CA LEU A 215 1.20 15.62 3.82
C LEU A 215 1.24 14.24 3.19
N ARG A 216 1.41 14.22 1.87
CA ARG A 216 1.70 13.01 1.09
C ARG A 216 3.00 13.16 0.35
N ILE A 217 3.76 12.09 0.32
CA ILE A 217 4.97 11.96 -0.50
C ILE A 217 4.71 10.93 -1.58
N ALA A 218 4.90 11.32 -2.84
CA ALA A 218 4.67 10.47 -3.99
C ALA A 218 5.93 10.34 -4.84
N ASN A 219 6.13 9.16 -5.41
CA ASN A 219 7.17 8.95 -6.42
C ASN A 219 6.57 9.25 -7.81
N LEU A 220 6.84 10.43 -8.34
CA LEU A 220 6.30 10.86 -9.64
C LEU A 220 7.05 10.27 -10.85
N ASN A 221 8.11 9.49 -10.63
CA ASN A 221 8.84 8.86 -11.73
C ASN A 221 8.07 7.64 -12.28
N ASN A 222 7.34 6.94 -11.42
CA ASN A 222 6.51 5.80 -11.76
C ASN A 222 5.06 6.15 -11.52
N MET A 223 4.29 6.17 -12.60
CA MET A 223 2.86 6.47 -12.55
C MET A 223 2.07 5.23 -12.95
N GLU A 224 0.94 5.03 -12.33
CA GLU A 224 -0.04 4.02 -12.71
C GLU A 224 -1.38 4.66 -13.08
N VAL A 225 -2.17 3.92 -13.82
CA VAL A 225 -3.55 4.31 -14.15
C VAL A 225 -4.47 3.27 -13.54
N GLU A 226 -5.24 3.69 -12.57
CA GLU A 226 -6.32 2.88 -12.00
C GLU A 226 -7.57 3.08 -12.85
N VAL A 227 -8.07 1.99 -13.44
CA VAL A 227 -9.22 2.01 -14.34
C VAL A 227 -10.34 1.12 -13.82
N ASP A 228 -11.57 1.58 -13.95
CA ASP A 228 -12.75 0.78 -13.67
C ASP A 228 -13.20 0.08 -14.96
N VAL A 229 -13.10 -1.25 -14.96
CA VAL A 229 -13.49 -2.10 -16.08
C VAL A 229 -14.82 -2.76 -15.78
N ASN A 230 -15.73 -2.78 -16.77
CA ASN A 230 -17.03 -3.42 -16.63
C ASN A 230 -16.88 -4.95 -16.41
N GLU A 231 -17.79 -5.53 -15.61
CA GLU A 231 -17.81 -6.98 -15.31
C GLU A 231 -17.80 -7.87 -16.56
N ASN A 232 -18.47 -7.44 -17.66
CA ASN A 232 -18.52 -8.20 -18.89
C ASN A 232 -17.20 -8.18 -19.68
N ASP A 233 -16.35 -7.18 -19.43
CA ASP A 233 -15.12 -6.98 -20.19
C ASP A 233 -13.88 -7.39 -19.41
N ILE A 234 -13.96 -7.49 -18.08
CA ILE A 234 -12.82 -7.90 -17.23
C ILE A 234 -12.30 -9.30 -17.56
N VAL A 235 -13.17 -10.19 -18.06
CA VAL A 235 -12.81 -11.56 -18.46
C VAL A 235 -11.86 -11.58 -19.65
N LYS A 236 -11.83 -10.49 -20.44
CA LYS A 236 -11.00 -10.33 -21.64
C LYS A 236 -9.63 -9.70 -21.34
N VAL A 237 -9.44 -9.18 -20.13
CA VAL A 237 -8.20 -8.49 -19.72
C VAL A 237 -7.31 -9.44 -18.94
N SER A 238 -6.05 -9.51 -19.31
CA SER A 238 -5.05 -10.33 -18.65
C SER A 238 -3.85 -9.51 -18.19
N ILE A 239 -3.20 -9.97 -17.13
CA ILE A 239 -1.94 -9.36 -16.66
C ILE A 239 -0.90 -9.49 -17.78
N GLY A 240 -0.27 -8.37 -18.13
CA GLY A 240 0.72 -8.28 -19.21
C GLY A 240 0.15 -7.76 -20.52
N ASP A 241 -1.15 -7.52 -20.65
CA ASP A 241 -1.74 -6.91 -21.84
C ASP A 241 -1.23 -5.48 -22.02
N GLU A 242 -1.05 -5.09 -23.30
CA GLU A 242 -0.68 -3.71 -23.64
C GLU A 242 -1.90 -2.79 -23.58
N ALA A 243 -1.74 -1.62 -23.03
CA ALA A 243 -2.75 -0.58 -22.95
C ALA A 243 -2.29 0.72 -23.62
N ASP A 244 -3.14 1.30 -24.44
CA ASP A 244 -2.97 2.63 -24.99
C ASP A 244 -3.72 3.63 -24.08
N ILE A 245 -2.97 4.52 -23.43
CA ILE A 245 -3.49 5.49 -22.47
C ILE A 245 -3.57 6.86 -23.15
N GLU A 246 -4.78 7.38 -23.26
CA GLU A 246 -5.05 8.74 -23.74
C GLU A 246 -5.38 9.63 -22.55
N VAL A 247 -4.68 10.76 -22.43
CA VAL A 247 -4.83 11.68 -21.31
C VAL A 247 -5.44 12.99 -21.84
N ASP A 248 -6.51 13.45 -21.24
CA ASP A 248 -7.22 14.68 -21.65
C ASP A 248 -6.32 15.93 -21.72
N ALA A 249 -5.31 15.99 -20.83
CA ALA A 249 -4.35 17.09 -20.84
C ALA A 249 -3.38 17.06 -22.04
N TYR A 250 -3.26 15.92 -22.73
CA TYR A 250 -2.32 15.70 -23.84
C TYR A 250 -2.99 15.09 -25.06
N LEU A 251 -3.97 15.77 -25.64
CA LEU A 251 -4.85 15.35 -26.74
C LEU A 251 -4.14 14.75 -28.00
N LYS A 252 -2.83 14.86 -28.10
CA LYS A 252 -2.05 14.36 -29.27
C LYS A 252 -1.02 13.29 -28.91
N ARG A 253 -0.97 12.84 -27.64
CA ARG A 253 0.01 11.84 -27.17
C ARG A 253 -0.74 10.64 -26.62
N LYS A 254 -0.35 9.46 -27.13
CA LYS A 254 -0.72 8.17 -26.55
C LYS A 254 0.46 7.66 -25.73
N PHE A 255 0.20 7.28 -24.52
CA PHE A 255 1.18 6.63 -23.66
C PHE A 255 0.93 5.14 -23.70
N LYS A 256 1.99 4.35 -23.69
CA LYS A 256 1.89 2.90 -23.60
C LYS A 256 2.09 2.46 -22.17
N GLY A 257 1.23 1.58 -21.73
CA GLY A 257 1.31 0.91 -20.44
C GLY A 257 1.11 -0.59 -20.60
N THR A 258 1.31 -1.30 -19.51
CA THR A 258 1.01 -2.74 -19.42
C THR A 258 0.16 -2.98 -18.18
N VAL A 259 -0.77 -3.92 -18.25
CA VAL A 259 -1.59 -4.33 -17.11
C VAL A 259 -0.69 -5.04 -16.09
N THR A 260 -0.51 -4.45 -14.93
CA THR A 260 0.33 -4.99 -13.85
C THR A 260 -0.45 -5.78 -12.83
N SER A 261 -1.69 -5.36 -12.55
CA SER A 261 -2.55 -6.03 -11.58
C SER A 261 -4.02 -5.90 -11.92
N ILE A 262 -4.80 -6.88 -11.53
CA ILE A 262 -6.27 -6.89 -11.65
C ILE A 262 -6.82 -7.13 -10.25
N SER A 263 -7.56 -6.15 -9.73
CA SER A 263 -8.26 -6.29 -8.44
C SER A 263 -9.63 -6.90 -8.65
N ASN A 264 -9.93 -7.96 -7.91
CA ASN A 264 -11.22 -8.64 -7.96
C ASN A 264 -12.24 -8.07 -6.95
N SER A 265 -11.90 -6.98 -6.25
CA SER A 265 -12.84 -6.31 -5.37
C SER A 265 -13.59 -5.23 -6.13
N ALA A 266 -14.92 -5.34 -6.18
CA ALA A 266 -15.77 -4.24 -6.63
C ALA A 266 -15.53 -3.04 -5.70
N SER A 267 -14.93 -1.97 -6.20
CA SER A 267 -14.91 -0.72 -5.47
C SER A 267 -16.34 -0.19 -5.44
N THR A 268 -16.98 -0.26 -4.28
CA THR A 268 -18.24 0.41 -4.07
C THR A 268 -17.94 1.92 -4.10
N ALA A 269 -18.06 2.52 -5.28
CA ALA A 269 -18.15 3.96 -5.39
C ALA A 269 -19.46 4.39 -4.70
N LEU A 270 -19.34 4.97 -3.51
CA LEU A 270 -20.41 5.67 -2.80
C LEU A 270 -20.52 7.09 -3.33
#